data_13a942e1ea219ad0e66138a81d4d3c69
#
_entry.id   13a942e1ea219ad0e66138a81d4d3c69
#
_cell.length_a   1.000
_cell.length_b   1.000
_cell.length_c   1.000
_cell.angle_alpha   90.00
_cell.angle_beta   90.00
_cell.angle_gamma   90.00
#
_symmetry.space_group_name_H-M   'P 1'
#
loop_
_entity.id
_entity.type
_entity.pdbx_description
1 polymer ?
#
loop_
_entity_poly.entity_id
_entity_poly.type
_entity_poly.pdbx_seq_one_letter_code
_entity_poly.pdbx_strand_id
1 'polypeptide(L)'
;AFPLQVHGSPVGFTYQWVKVGSEQSGDVARPIDSDTLLAPLEAGFYDLVVTRAGIRQRLASPKLAVLVPFELKLGSSLNGYSMGRYPAEWSRDEKGERPAGFVEVREEQMDLPLTRHLKVRDFITHDSQTRWPRYAAIDSRVLDKVELVMRELSRRRGEEEIDFSMQVHSGFRTPLHNASVEGSARDSRHLYGDAADVAIDADGDGKMTIFDAYRVEQAVDWVERMHPELAGGLGVYSSRRFATPYCHIDARGVRKRWRG
;
A
#
# COMPACT_ATOMS: atom_id res chain seq x y z
N ALA A 1 16.23 2.30 -10.14
CA ALA A 1 17.01 1.09 -9.90
C ALA A 1 16.48 0.38 -8.66
N PHE A 2 16.42 -0.92 -8.66
CA PHE A 2 15.94 -1.74 -7.54
C PHE A 2 17.18 -2.40 -6.90
N PRO A 3 17.46 -2.18 -5.57
CA PRO A 3 18.60 -2.78 -4.91
C PRO A 3 18.43 -4.30 -4.79
N LEU A 4 19.50 -5.04 -5.01
CA LEU A 4 19.54 -6.50 -4.93
C LEU A 4 20.70 -6.92 -4.02
N GLN A 5 20.40 -7.77 -3.03
CA GLN A 5 21.42 -8.49 -2.29
C GLN A 5 21.50 -9.93 -2.81
N VAL A 6 22.62 -10.29 -3.38
CA VAL A 6 22.86 -11.66 -3.86
C VAL A 6 23.82 -12.35 -2.89
N HIS A 7 23.36 -13.46 -2.28
CA HIS A 7 24.23 -14.32 -1.50
C HIS A 7 24.92 -15.33 -2.45
N GLY A 8 26.20 -15.11 -2.75
CA GLY A 8 27.00 -15.92 -3.67
C GLY A 8 27.32 -15.19 -4.98
N SER A 9 27.90 -15.92 -5.95
CA SER A 9 28.26 -15.33 -7.25
C SER A 9 27.04 -15.20 -8.17
N PRO A 10 26.73 -14.00 -8.68
CA PRO A 10 25.65 -13.80 -9.65
C PRO A 10 26.01 -14.23 -11.08
N VAL A 11 27.23 -14.71 -11.30
CA VAL A 11 27.73 -15.08 -12.64
C VAL A 11 26.85 -16.13 -13.31
N GLY A 12 26.44 -15.85 -14.53
CA GLY A 12 25.59 -16.73 -15.34
C GLY A 12 24.10 -16.64 -15.02
N PHE A 13 23.70 -15.73 -14.11
CA PHE A 13 22.29 -15.40 -13.92
C PHE A 13 21.88 -14.24 -14.83
N THR A 14 20.66 -14.33 -15.36
CA THR A 14 19.95 -13.23 -15.98
C THR A 14 18.64 -12.98 -15.23
N TYR A 15 18.15 -11.75 -15.26
CA TYR A 15 16.85 -11.38 -14.72
C TYR A 15 15.95 -10.77 -15.79
N GLN A 16 14.65 -10.84 -15.53
CA GLN A 16 13.61 -10.29 -16.37
C GLN A 16 12.41 -9.90 -15.50
N TRP A 17 11.87 -8.71 -15.72
CA TRP A 17 10.60 -8.32 -15.15
C TRP A 17 9.46 -8.77 -16.05
N VAL A 18 8.54 -9.55 -15.51
CA VAL A 18 7.36 -10.06 -16.22
C VAL A 18 6.13 -9.37 -15.69
N LYS A 19 5.41 -8.65 -16.55
CA LYS A 19 4.20 -7.94 -16.16
C LYS A 19 3.14 -8.93 -15.68
N VAL A 20 2.54 -8.65 -14.51
CA VAL A 20 1.51 -9.51 -13.92
C VAL A 20 0.28 -9.53 -14.81
N GLY A 21 -0.25 -10.72 -15.08
CA GLY A 21 -1.38 -10.93 -16.00
C GLY A 21 -0.98 -10.95 -17.49
N SER A 22 0.32 -10.91 -17.80
CA SER A 22 0.83 -11.09 -19.17
C SER A 22 1.73 -12.33 -19.23
N GLU A 23 1.48 -13.19 -20.21
CA GLU A 23 2.41 -14.31 -20.52
C GLU A 23 3.60 -13.85 -21.38
N GLN A 24 3.42 -12.74 -22.08
CA GLN A 24 4.47 -12.12 -22.89
C GLN A 24 5.24 -11.11 -22.04
N SER A 25 6.51 -11.37 -21.84
CA SER A 25 7.38 -10.42 -21.19
C SER A 25 7.67 -9.26 -22.15
N GLY A 26 7.24 -8.06 -21.75
CA GLY A 26 7.62 -6.84 -22.48
C GLY A 26 9.06 -6.39 -22.21
N ASP A 27 9.76 -7.03 -21.25
CA ASP A 27 11.13 -6.67 -20.87
C ASP A 27 12.14 -7.70 -21.38
N VAL A 28 13.35 -7.22 -21.70
CA VAL A 28 14.44 -8.07 -22.18
C VAL A 28 15.19 -8.67 -21.00
N ALA A 29 15.58 -9.95 -21.10
CA ALA A 29 16.43 -10.58 -20.09
C ALA A 29 17.81 -9.87 -20.05
N ARG A 30 18.25 -9.50 -18.85
CA ARG A 30 19.51 -8.78 -18.59
C ARG A 30 20.40 -9.59 -17.66
N PRO A 31 21.73 -9.54 -17.81
CA PRO A 31 22.62 -10.17 -16.85
C PRO A 31 22.50 -9.51 -15.47
N ILE A 32 22.72 -10.29 -14.42
CA ILE A 32 22.91 -9.75 -13.06
C ILE A 32 24.40 -9.49 -12.91
N ASP A 33 24.83 -8.27 -13.20
CA ASP A 33 26.21 -7.81 -13.19
C ASP A 33 26.49 -6.71 -12.16
N SER A 34 25.44 -6.31 -11.43
CA SER A 34 25.48 -5.28 -10.39
C SER A 34 24.56 -5.65 -9.24
N ASP A 35 24.66 -4.91 -8.15
CA ASP A 35 23.76 -4.97 -6.98
C ASP A 35 22.42 -4.25 -7.18
N THR A 36 22.16 -3.78 -8.39
CA THR A 36 20.91 -3.10 -8.76
C THR A 36 20.29 -3.68 -10.02
N LEU A 37 18.96 -3.82 -10.00
CA LEU A 37 18.16 -4.22 -11.15
C LEU A 37 17.49 -2.98 -11.77
N LEU A 38 17.52 -2.87 -13.10
CA LEU A 38 16.79 -1.83 -13.81
C LEU A 38 15.32 -2.19 -13.86
N ALA A 39 14.45 -1.27 -13.41
CA ALA A 39 13.01 -1.43 -13.51
C ALA A 39 12.52 -1.23 -14.96
N PRO A 40 11.38 -1.81 -15.35
CA PRO A 40 10.69 -1.47 -16.61
C PRO A 40 10.31 0.00 -16.66
N LEU A 41 10.09 0.51 -17.89
CA LEU A 41 9.62 1.90 -18.08
C LEU A 41 8.10 1.99 -18.08
N GLU A 42 7.41 0.91 -18.41
CA GLU A 42 5.95 0.88 -18.47
C GLU A 42 5.36 0.70 -17.07
N ALA A 43 4.31 1.47 -16.74
CA ALA A 43 3.61 1.34 -15.48
C ALA A 43 2.91 -0.01 -15.32
N GLY A 44 2.87 -0.54 -14.10
CA GLY A 44 2.19 -1.78 -13.77
C GLY A 44 2.87 -2.59 -12.68
N PHE A 45 2.32 -3.75 -12.39
CA PHE A 45 2.89 -4.73 -11.46
C PHE A 45 3.74 -5.75 -12.21
N TYR A 46 4.87 -6.12 -11.62
CA TYR A 46 5.84 -7.04 -12.21
C TYR A 46 6.33 -8.07 -11.20
N ASP A 47 6.50 -9.31 -11.69
CA ASP A 47 7.21 -10.37 -10.99
C ASP A 47 8.65 -10.44 -11.50
N LEU A 48 9.58 -10.74 -10.61
CA LEU A 48 10.96 -10.98 -10.97
C LEU A 48 11.14 -12.44 -11.41
N VAL A 49 11.66 -12.64 -12.60
CA VAL A 49 12.05 -13.94 -13.12
C VAL A 49 13.56 -14.00 -13.26
N VAL A 50 14.17 -15.00 -12.67
CA VAL A 50 15.61 -15.25 -12.73
C VAL A 50 15.86 -16.52 -13.55
N THR A 51 16.89 -16.47 -14.40
CA THR A 51 17.28 -17.62 -15.25
C THR A 51 18.76 -17.92 -15.09
N ARG A 52 19.10 -19.20 -14.93
CA ARG A 52 20.47 -19.71 -14.94
C ARG A 52 20.53 -21.05 -15.66
N ALA A 53 21.48 -21.24 -16.57
CA ALA A 53 21.69 -22.48 -17.32
C ALA A 53 20.38 -23.06 -17.93
N GLY A 54 19.50 -22.19 -18.44
CA GLY A 54 18.22 -22.57 -19.03
C GLY A 54 17.09 -22.82 -18.01
N ILE A 55 17.38 -22.90 -16.72
CA ILE A 55 16.37 -23.03 -15.67
C ILE A 55 15.81 -21.63 -15.35
N ARG A 56 14.49 -21.48 -15.52
CA ARG A 56 13.76 -20.24 -15.29
C ARG A 56 12.92 -20.36 -14.03
N GLN A 57 13.08 -19.42 -13.10
CA GLN A 57 12.31 -19.37 -11.86
C GLN A 57 11.67 -18.01 -11.67
N ARG A 58 10.35 -17.98 -11.45
CA ARG A 58 9.62 -16.80 -11.00
C ARG A 58 9.72 -16.73 -9.50
N LEU A 59 10.17 -15.60 -8.97
CA LEU A 59 10.30 -15.38 -7.55
C LEU A 59 8.96 -14.87 -6.97
N ALA A 60 8.58 -15.38 -5.80
CA ALA A 60 7.39 -14.92 -5.09
C ALA A 60 7.58 -13.47 -4.58
N SER A 61 8.81 -13.10 -4.29
CA SER A 61 9.23 -11.77 -3.85
C SER A 61 10.61 -11.47 -4.45
N PRO A 62 10.96 -10.21 -4.74
CA PRO A 62 10.11 -9.03 -4.60
C PRO A 62 9.11 -8.89 -5.75
N LYS A 63 8.00 -8.20 -5.49
CA LYS A 63 7.11 -7.66 -6.52
C LYS A 63 7.44 -6.20 -6.75
N LEU A 64 7.43 -5.77 -8.01
CA LEU A 64 7.71 -4.39 -8.37
C LEU A 64 6.42 -3.72 -8.87
N ALA A 65 6.13 -2.55 -8.34
CA ALA A 65 5.14 -1.64 -8.91
C ALA A 65 5.86 -0.47 -9.58
N VAL A 66 5.69 -0.33 -10.88
CA VAL A 66 6.13 0.86 -11.65
C VAL A 66 4.97 1.83 -11.70
N LEU A 67 5.18 3.03 -11.17
CA LEU A 67 4.13 4.02 -11.02
C LEU A 67 3.91 4.85 -12.29
N VAL A 68 2.68 5.26 -12.51
CA VAL A 68 2.36 6.39 -13.40
C VAL A 68 2.75 7.66 -12.65
N PRO A 69 3.68 8.49 -13.15
CA PRO A 69 4.09 9.72 -12.46
C PRO A 69 2.94 10.67 -12.20
N PHE A 70 3.00 11.39 -11.07
CA PHE A 70 1.97 12.36 -10.70
C PHE A 70 1.77 13.45 -11.78
N GLU A 71 2.84 13.85 -12.45
CA GLU A 71 2.88 14.90 -13.49
C GLU A 71 2.03 14.55 -14.72
N LEU A 72 1.71 13.28 -14.94
CA LEU A 72 0.82 12.83 -16.02
C LEU A 72 -0.66 13.03 -15.69
N LYS A 73 -0.99 13.42 -14.45
CA LYS A 73 -2.35 13.78 -14.06
C LYS A 73 -2.69 15.18 -14.63
N LEU A 74 -3.70 15.24 -15.48
CA LEU A 74 -4.17 16.47 -16.11
C LEU A 74 -5.39 17.03 -15.39
N GLY A 75 -5.21 18.11 -14.64
CA GLY A 75 -6.27 18.74 -13.85
C GLY A 75 -6.87 17.76 -12.83
N SER A 76 -8.13 17.34 -13.01
CA SER A 76 -8.83 16.41 -12.13
C SER A 76 -8.83 14.97 -12.63
N SER A 77 -8.09 14.62 -13.70
CA SER A 77 -8.15 13.31 -14.35
C SER A 77 -6.76 12.72 -14.59
N LEU A 78 -6.66 11.40 -14.52
CA LEU A 78 -5.51 10.61 -14.94
C LEU A 78 -5.99 9.55 -15.94
N ASN A 79 -5.56 9.65 -17.20
CA ASN A 79 -5.97 8.74 -18.28
C ASN A 79 -7.50 8.52 -18.36
N GLY A 80 -8.27 9.58 -18.05
CA GLY A 80 -9.74 9.55 -18.04
C GLY A 80 -10.38 9.00 -16.77
N TYR A 81 -9.60 8.53 -15.77
CA TYR A 81 -10.10 8.22 -14.44
C TYR A 81 -10.21 9.51 -13.62
N SER A 82 -11.36 9.73 -12.98
CA SER A 82 -11.63 10.96 -12.21
C SER A 82 -10.97 10.88 -10.84
N MET A 83 -9.91 11.67 -10.66
CA MET A 83 -9.12 11.73 -9.42
C MET A 83 -9.56 12.88 -8.50
N GLY A 84 -9.94 14.02 -9.08
CA GLY A 84 -10.03 15.29 -8.36
C GLY A 84 -8.67 16.00 -8.28
N ARG A 85 -8.61 17.09 -7.51
CA ARG A 85 -7.38 17.90 -7.32
C ARG A 85 -6.85 17.75 -5.89
N TYR A 86 -5.57 17.56 -5.78
CA TYR A 86 -4.84 17.52 -4.50
C TYR A 86 -4.76 18.92 -3.87
N PRO A 87 -4.63 19.04 -2.54
CA PRO A 87 -4.47 20.33 -1.88
C PRO A 87 -3.35 21.19 -2.47
N ALA A 88 -2.22 20.58 -2.83
CA ALA A 88 -1.09 21.25 -3.47
C ALA A 88 -1.42 21.89 -4.82
N GLU A 89 -2.38 21.33 -5.57
CA GLU A 89 -2.79 21.84 -6.88
C GLU A 89 -3.71 23.10 -6.79
N TRP A 90 -4.18 23.43 -5.57
CA TRP A 90 -4.94 24.64 -5.29
C TRP A 90 -4.06 25.79 -4.77
N SER A 91 -2.84 25.48 -4.34
CA SER A 91 -1.88 26.47 -3.88
C SER A 91 -1.30 27.22 -5.06
N ARG A 92 -1.24 28.56 -4.96
CA ARG A 92 -0.61 29.40 -6.00
C ARG A 92 0.87 29.10 -6.19
N ASP A 93 1.52 28.59 -5.15
CA ASP A 93 2.95 28.29 -5.14
C ASP A 93 3.22 26.83 -5.51
N GLU A 94 2.17 26.04 -5.80
CA GLU A 94 2.24 24.58 -5.98
C GLU A 94 2.95 23.85 -4.82
N LYS A 95 3.02 24.52 -3.66
CA LYS A 95 3.60 23.95 -2.45
C LYS A 95 2.59 23.05 -1.77
N GLY A 96 3.02 21.88 -1.41
CA GLY A 96 2.23 20.89 -0.70
C GLY A 96 2.68 19.50 -1.04
N GLU A 97 2.20 18.55 -0.25
CA GLU A 97 2.51 17.15 -0.44
C GLU A 97 1.78 16.59 -1.68
N ARG A 98 2.47 15.72 -2.40
CA ARG A 98 1.97 14.99 -3.56
C ARG A 98 2.41 13.53 -3.46
N PRO A 99 1.60 12.55 -3.89
CA PRO A 99 2.11 11.20 -4.06
C PRO A 99 3.19 11.19 -5.14
N ALA A 100 4.17 10.31 -5.02
CA ALA A 100 5.22 10.12 -6.03
C ALA A 100 4.66 9.70 -7.39
N GLY A 101 3.50 9.05 -7.38
CA GLY A 101 2.78 8.57 -8.55
C GLY A 101 1.68 7.60 -8.14
N PHE A 102 1.13 6.92 -9.12
CA PHE A 102 -0.01 6.03 -8.94
C PHE A 102 0.27 4.67 -9.54
N VAL A 103 -0.06 3.61 -8.84
CA VAL A 103 -0.16 2.28 -9.46
C VAL A 103 -1.36 2.28 -10.40
N GLU A 104 -1.16 1.75 -11.62
CA GLU A 104 -2.23 1.45 -12.55
C GLU A 104 -2.78 0.07 -12.23
N VAL A 105 -4.06 -0.02 -11.95
CA VAL A 105 -4.72 -1.25 -11.52
C VAL A 105 -5.83 -1.61 -12.50
N ARG A 106 -5.81 -2.83 -13.00
CA ARG A 106 -6.88 -3.44 -13.79
C ARG A 106 -7.80 -4.24 -12.89
N GLU A 107 -9.02 -4.52 -13.36
CA GLU A 107 -10.04 -5.21 -12.57
C GLU A 107 -9.56 -6.58 -12.07
N GLU A 108 -8.91 -7.35 -12.94
CA GLU A 108 -8.37 -8.68 -12.63
C GLU A 108 -7.21 -8.66 -11.62
N GLN A 109 -6.66 -7.47 -11.30
CA GLN A 109 -5.55 -7.28 -10.37
C GLN A 109 -5.99 -6.95 -8.94
N MET A 110 -7.28 -6.84 -8.70
CA MET A 110 -7.82 -6.45 -7.38
C MET A 110 -7.38 -7.40 -6.24
N ASP A 111 -7.22 -8.68 -6.54
CA ASP A 111 -6.80 -9.70 -5.56
C ASP A 111 -5.29 -9.90 -5.45
N LEU A 112 -4.48 -9.11 -6.19
CA LEU A 112 -3.04 -9.21 -6.05
C LEU A 112 -2.62 -8.85 -4.63
N PRO A 113 -1.79 -9.69 -3.98
CA PRO A 113 -1.27 -9.39 -2.67
C PRO A 113 -0.24 -8.25 -2.77
N LEU A 114 -0.41 -7.22 -1.94
CA LEU A 114 0.60 -6.20 -1.68
C LEU A 114 1.55 -6.66 -0.57
N THR A 115 0.97 -7.30 0.45
CA THR A 115 1.66 -7.94 1.55
C THR A 115 0.95 -9.25 1.90
N ARG A 116 1.25 -9.85 3.05
CA ARG A 116 0.54 -11.05 3.52
C ARG A 116 -0.95 -10.78 3.80
N HIS A 117 -1.26 -9.62 4.42
CA HIS A 117 -2.61 -9.32 4.90
C HIS A 117 -3.33 -8.27 4.04
N LEU A 118 -2.63 -7.57 3.16
CA LEU A 118 -3.18 -6.48 2.35
C LEU A 118 -3.14 -6.83 0.85
N LYS A 119 -4.20 -6.46 0.15
CA LYS A 119 -4.38 -6.65 -1.29
C LYS A 119 -4.53 -5.30 -2.00
N VAL A 120 -4.38 -5.31 -3.30
CA VAL A 120 -4.59 -4.12 -4.15
C VAL A 120 -5.97 -3.51 -3.94
N ARG A 121 -7.04 -4.33 -3.81
CA ARG A 121 -8.40 -3.87 -3.58
C ARG A 121 -8.56 -2.98 -2.35
N ASP A 122 -7.75 -3.22 -1.31
CA ASP A 122 -7.80 -2.47 -0.05
C ASP A 122 -7.37 -1.01 -0.21
N PHE A 123 -6.65 -0.72 -1.31
CA PHE A 123 -6.17 0.62 -1.65
C PHE A 123 -6.88 1.23 -2.87
N ILE A 124 -7.91 0.59 -3.41
CA ILE A 124 -8.72 1.20 -4.47
C ILE A 124 -9.84 2.03 -3.85
N THR A 125 -10.00 3.25 -4.35
CA THR A 125 -11.09 4.14 -3.91
C THR A 125 -12.45 3.48 -4.11
N HIS A 126 -13.27 3.46 -3.05
CA HIS A 126 -14.64 2.93 -3.04
C HIS A 126 -15.63 3.96 -3.61
N ASP A 127 -15.42 4.36 -4.85
CA ASP A 127 -16.31 5.27 -5.58
C ASP A 127 -17.21 4.52 -6.59
N SER A 128 -18.14 5.25 -7.19
CA SER A 128 -19.08 4.69 -8.17
C SER A 128 -18.55 4.61 -9.60
N GLN A 129 -17.27 4.92 -9.82
CA GLN A 129 -16.68 4.85 -11.16
C GLN A 129 -16.56 3.39 -11.61
N THR A 130 -17.06 3.11 -12.82
CA THR A 130 -16.99 1.76 -13.44
C THR A 130 -15.82 1.62 -14.41
N ARG A 131 -15.08 2.71 -14.63
CA ARG A 131 -13.96 2.74 -15.60
C ARG A 131 -12.73 2.03 -15.05
N TRP A 132 -12.08 1.28 -15.91
CA TRP A 132 -10.76 0.68 -15.73
C TRP A 132 -9.79 1.17 -16.81
N PRO A 133 -8.48 1.23 -16.57
CA PRO A 133 -7.83 0.99 -15.28
C PRO A 133 -8.16 2.07 -14.23
N ARG A 134 -8.05 1.71 -12.95
CA ARG A 134 -8.10 2.64 -11.81
C ARG A 134 -6.68 2.98 -11.36
N TYR A 135 -6.54 4.06 -10.61
CA TYR A 135 -5.26 4.55 -10.15
C TYR A 135 -5.30 4.80 -8.65
N ALA A 136 -4.28 4.31 -7.94
CA ALA A 136 -4.14 4.47 -6.49
C ALA A 136 -2.71 4.85 -6.11
N ALA A 137 -2.56 5.80 -5.19
CA ALA A 137 -1.30 5.96 -4.49
C ALA A 137 -1.20 4.88 -3.41
N ILE A 138 -0.04 4.25 -3.29
CA ILE A 138 0.26 3.24 -2.27
C ILE A 138 1.68 3.49 -1.78
N ASP A 139 1.82 3.82 -0.52
CA ASP A 139 3.12 4.00 0.13
C ASP A 139 3.50 2.71 0.88
N SER A 140 4.66 2.16 0.60
CA SER A 140 5.14 0.93 1.24
C SER A 140 5.25 1.04 2.75
N ARG A 141 5.49 2.25 3.29
CA ARG A 141 5.61 2.47 4.74
C ARG A 141 4.33 2.11 5.52
N VAL A 142 3.14 2.40 4.97
CA VAL A 142 1.88 1.98 5.63
C VAL A 142 1.69 0.48 5.52
N LEU A 143 2.08 -0.13 4.41
CA LEU A 143 2.04 -1.58 4.23
C LEU A 143 2.91 -2.28 5.28
N ASP A 144 4.18 -1.86 5.39
CA ASP A 144 5.15 -2.37 6.36
C ASP A 144 4.64 -2.16 7.79
N LYS A 145 4.07 -0.97 8.09
CA LYS A 145 3.53 -0.66 9.41
C LYS A 145 2.39 -1.59 9.80
N VAL A 146 1.43 -1.84 8.90
CA VAL A 146 0.30 -2.75 9.18
C VAL A 146 0.81 -4.18 9.40
N GLU A 147 1.74 -4.67 8.58
CA GLU A 147 2.34 -6.01 8.77
C GLU A 147 3.08 -6.14 10.10
N LEU A 148 3.83 -5.13 10.51
CA LEU A 148 4.49 -5.12 11.81
C LEU A 148 3.50 -5.08 12.97
N VAL A 149 2.38 -4.38 12.82
CA VAL A 149 1.27 -4.38 13.81
C VAL A 149 0.67 -5.78 13.92
N MET A 150 0.39 -6.46 12.81
CA MET A 150 -0.13 -7.83 12.81
C MET A 150 0.84 -8.80 13.50
N ARG A 151 2.14 -8.69 13.22
CA ARG A 151 3.19 -9.48 13.88
C ARG A 151 3.27 -9.20 15.38
N GLU A 152 3.18 -7.93 15.80
CA GLU A 152 3.19 -7.57 17.22
C GLU A 152 1.95 -8.11 17.95
N LEU A 153 0.78 -8.10 17.32
CA LEU A 153 -0.43 -8.71 17.87
C LEU A 153 -0.24 -10.22 18.06
N SER A 154 0.33 -10.93 17.08
CA SER A 154 0.65 -12.37 17.18
C SER A 154 1.60 -12.65 18.34
N ARG A 155 2.70 -11.88 18.43
CA ARG A 155 3.69 -11.99 19.50
C ARG A 155 3.06 -11.80 20.90
N ARG A 156 2.12 -10.88 21.06
CA ARG A 156 1.40 -10.64 22.33
C ARG A 156 0.50 -11.81 22.74
N ARG A 157 0.06 -12.61 21.78
CA ARG A 157 -0.68 -13.83 22.03
C ARG A 157 0.22 -15.08 22.24
N GLY A 158 1.54 -14.89 22.19
CA GLY A 158 2.52 -15.96 22.36
C GLY A 158 2.71 -16.83 21.12
N GLU A 159 2.34 -16.33 19.94
CA GLU A 159 2.44 -17.01 18.66
C GLU A 159 3.37 -16.23 17.72
N GLU A 160 4.08 -16.93 16.85
CA GLU A 160 4.94 -16.24 15.85
C GLU A 160 4.11 -15.56 14.78
N GLU A 161 2.98 -16.18 14.38
CA GLU A 161 2.19 -15.70 13.28
C GLU A 161 0.73 -16.20 13.38
N ILE A 162 -0.19 -15.25 13.52
CA ILE A 162 -1.65 -15.51 13.53
C ILE A 162 -2.25 -14.90 12.28
N ASP A 163 -3.16 -15.61 11.63
CA ASP A 163 -3.98 -15.08 10.55
C ASP A 163 -5.24 -14.44 11.16
N PHE A 164 -5.10 -13.19 11.59
CA PHE A 164 -6.21 -12.42 12.16
C PHE A 164 -7.27 -12.11 11.11
N SER A 165 -8.53 -12.18 11.49
CA SER A 165 -9.60 -11.57 10.71
C SER A 165 -9.40 -10.06 10.68
N MET A 166 -9.26 -9.48 9.47
CA MET A 166 -9.07 -8.05 9.25
C MET A 166 -10.01 -7.56 8.15
N GLN A 167 -10.57 -6.38 8.36
CA GLN A 167 -11.32 -5.65 7.35
C GLN A 167 -10.61 -4.32 7.10
N VAL A 168 -10.34 -4.00 5.84
CA VAL A 168 -9.84 -2.69 5.44
C VAL A 168 -11.02 -1.87 4.93
N HIS A 169 -11.38 -0.84 5.70
CA HIS A 169 -12.49 0.04 5.35
C HIS A 169 -12.09 1.05 4.27
N SER A 170 -10.81 1.47 4.26
CA SER A 170 -10.28 2.40 3.29
C SER A 170 -8.75 2.43 3.33
N GLY A 171 -8.11 2.26 2.19
CA GLY A 171 -6.72 2.64 1.97
C GLY A 171 -6.65 3.99 1.26
N PHE A 172 -6.29 4.01 -0.02
CA PHE A 172 -6.24 5.23 -0.81
C PHE A 172 -7.65 5.77 -1.12
N ARG A 173 -7.78 7.09 -1.09
CA ARG A 173 -8.96 7.84 -1.56
C ARG A 173 -8.53 8.88 -2.59
N THR A 174 -9.21 8.92 -3.74
CA THR A 174 -9.05 10.06 -4.65
C THR A 174 -9.51 11.34 -3.96
N PRO A 175 -8.90 12.51 -4.26
CA PRO A 175 -9.38 13.80 -3.74
C PRO A 175 -10.87 14.04 -4.00
N LEU A 176 -11.38 13.59 -5.15
CA LEU A 176 -12.79 13.70 -5.49
C LEU A 176 -13.66 12.91 -4.52
N HIS A 177 -13.33 11.64 -4.26
CA HIS A 177 -14.06 10.80 -3.32
C HIS A 177 -13.92 11.30 -1.88
N ASN A 178 -12.72 11.67 -1.46
CA ASN A 178 -12.48 12.20 -0.12
C ASN A 178 -13.37 13.42 0.20
N ALA A 179 -13.62 14.28 -0.79
CA ALA A 179 -14.51 15.44 -0.63
C ALA A 179 -15.98 15.03 -0.38
N SER A 180 -16.39 13.83 -0.74
CA SER A 180 -17.73 13.28 -0.49
C SER A 180 -17.86 12.51 0.83
N VAL A 181 -16.75 12.17 1.47
CA VAL A 181 -16.74 11.42 2.73
C VAL A 181 -16.98 12.37 3.90
N GLU A 182 -18.11 12.18 4.60
CA GLU A 182 -18.48 13.02 5.74
C GLU A 182 -17.41 13.01 6.84
N GLY A 183 -17.02 14.18 7.31
CA GLY A 183 -16.03 14.36 8.38
C GLY A 183 -14.60 14.06 7.96
N SER A 184 -14.33 13.81 6.67
CA SER A 184 -12.96 13.65 6.19
C SER A 184 -12.19 14.97 6.25
N ALA A 185 -10.91 14.90 6.63
CA ALA A 185 -10.02 16.06 6.52
C ALA A 185 -9.78 16.39 5.04
N ARG A 186 -9.75 17.70 4.69
CA ARG A 186 -9.44 18.13 3.33
C ARG A 186 -8.06 17.65 2.88
N ASP A 187 -7.10 17.61 3.79
CA ASP A 187 -5.73 17.11 3.61
C ASP A 187 -5.58 15.77 4.35
N SER A 188 -6.38 14.78 3.92
CA SER A 188 -6.39 13.45 4.51
C SER A 188 -5.18 12.64 4.05
N ARG A 189 -4.61 11.82 4.93
CA ARG A 189 -3.50 10.92 4.57
C ARG A 189 -3.88 9.84 3.56
N HIS A 190 -5.16 9.49 3.48
CA HIS A 190 -5.65 8.60 2.43
C HIS A 190 -5.40 9.12 1.00
N LEU A 191 -5.28 10.45 0.82
CA LEU A 191 -4.96 11.06 -0.49
C LEU A 191 -3.57 10.68 -0.99
N TYR A 192 -2.65 10.40 -0.06
CA TYR A 192 -1.24 10.12 -0.35
C TYR A 192 -0.92 8.63 -0.35
N GLY A 193 -1.92 7.79 0.00
CA GLY A 193 -1.77 6.33 0.02
C GLY A 193 -0.92 5.80 1.17
N ASP A 194 -0.63 6.63 2.16
CA ASP A 194 0.15 6.28 3.35
C ASP A 194 -0.71 6.06 4.59
N ALA A 195 -2.02 5.81 4.40
CA ALA A 195 -2.98 5.52 5.46
C ALA A 195 -3.86 4.32 5.13
N ALA A 196 -4.30 3.63 6.18
CA ALA A 196 -5.31 2.58 6.12
C ALA A 196 -6.24 2.67 7.34
N ASP A 197 -7.55 2.54 7.10
CA ASP A 197 -8.58 2.37 8.11
C ASP A 197 -8.84 0.86 8.26
N VAL A 198 -8.43 0.26 9.38
CA VAL A 198 -8.47 -1.19 9.61
C VAL A 198 -9.26 -1.57 10.85
N ALA A 199 -10.11 -2.57 10.76
CA ALA A 199 -10.71 -3.27 11.88
C ALA A 199 -10.07 -4.67 11.95
N ILE A 200 -9.55 -5.06 13.11
CA ILE A 200 -8.84 -6.32 13.32
C ILE A 200 -9.46 -7.02 14.54
N ASP A 201 -9.80 -8.29 14.40
CA ASP A 201 -10.18 -9.15 15.52
C ASP A 201 -8.89 -9.60 16.25
N ALA A 202 -8.40 -8.73 17.13
CA ALA A 202 -7.08 -8.87 17.75
C ALA A 202 -7.03 -9.91 18.85
N ASP A 203 -8.18 -10.34 19.42
CA ASP A 203 -8.24 -11.43 20.39
C ASP A 203 -8.76 -12.76 19.81
N GLY A 204 -9.23 -12.75 18.56
CA GLY A 204 -9.64 -13.96 17.84
C GLY A 204 -10.95 -14.54 18.35
N ASP A 205 -11.84 -13.72 18.91
CA ASP A 205 -13.15 -14.17 19.39
C ASP A 205 -14.25 -14.15 18.31
N GLY A 206 -13.90 -13.74 17.08
CA GLY A 206 -14.78 -13.64 15.92
C GLY A 206 -15.55 -12.32 15.86
N LYS A 207 -15.22 -11.34 16.71
CA LYS A 207 -15.86 -10.02 16.75
C LYS A 207 -14.82 -8.92 16.73
N MET A 208 -15.13 -7.85 16.03
CA MET A 208 -14.30 -6.63 16.03
C MET A 208 -14.91 -5.61 16.97
N THR A 209 -14.30 -5.42 18.12
CA THR A 209 -14.79 -4.60 19.23
C THR A 209 -13.87 -3.40 19.48
N ILE A 210 -14.31 -2.48 20.36
CA ILE A 210 -13.45 -1.37 20.80
C ILE A 210 -12.22 -1.86 21.57
N PHE A 211 -12.31 -3.03 22.21
CA PHE A 211 -11.17 -3.61 22.92
C PHE A 211 -10.08 -4.10 21.96
N ASP A 212 -10.47 -4.59 20.78
CA ASP A 212 -9.53 -4.94 19.70
C ASP A 212 -8.84 -3.68 19.17
N ALA A 213 -9.59 -2.60 18.95
CA ALA A 213 -9.02 -1.33 18.53
C ALA A 213 -7.99 -0.80 19.56
N TYR A 214 -8.20 -1.00 20.86
CA TYR A 214 -7.20 -0.66 21.88
C TYR A 214 -5.97 -1.57 21.85
N ARG A 215 -6.12 -2.86 21.52
CA ARG A 215 -4.98 -3.76 21.31
C ARG A 215 -4.17 -3.33 20.09
N VAL A 216 -4.84 -2.96 19.00
CA VAL A 216 -4.21 -2.41 17.80
C VAL A 216 -3.46 -1.11 18.12
N GLU A 217 -4.07 -0.19 18.89
CA GLU A 217 -3.40 1.04 19.35
C GLU A 217 -2.09 0.74 20.08
N GLN A 218 -2.12 -0.19 21.02
CA GLN A 218 -0.93 -0.57 21.79
C GLN A 218 0.15 -1.21 20.88
N ALA A 219 -0.25 -2.00 19.87
CA ALA A 219 0.67 -2.58 18.91
C ALA A 219 1.29 -1.51 18.01
N VAL A 220 0.50 -0.54 17.51
CA VAL A 220 1.01 0.62 16.76
C VAL A 220 2.01 1.42 17.59
N ASP A 221 1.70 1.70 18.86
CA ASP A 221 2.62 2.43 19.74
C ASP A 221 3.93 1.68 19.98
N TRP A 222 3.90 0.37 20.02
CA TRP A 222 5.10 -0.45 20.10
C TRP A 222 5.90 -0.41 18.78
N VAL A 223 5.23 -0.61 17.64
CA VAL A 223 5.85 -0.56 16.32
C VAL A 223 6.55 0.78 16.09
N GLU A 224 5.92 1.91 16.39
CA GLU A 224 6.53 3.24 16.21
C GLU A 224 7.71 3.50 17.14
N ARG A 225 7.79 2.84 18.30
CA ARG A 225 8.98 2.90 19.16
C ARG A 225 10.15 2.10 18.60
N MET A 226 9.86 0.96 18.01
CA MET A 226 10.89 0.08 17.43
C MET A 226 11.31 0.50 16.03
N HIS A 227 10.40 1.19 15.31
CA HIS A 227 10.54 1.65 13.93
C HIS A 227 10.15 3.13 13.82
N PRO A 228 10.99 4.08 14.31
CA PRO A 228 10.67 5.51 14.31
C PRO A 228 10.41 6.08 12.91
N GLU A 229 10.96 5.47 11.87
CA GLU A 229 10.74 5.83 10.45
C GLU A 229 9.30 5.61 10.01
N LEU A 230 8.54 4.76 10.72
CA LEU A 230 7.13 4.49 10.50
C LEU A 230 6.20 5.33 11.39
N ALA A 231 6.74 6.31 12.11
CA ALA A 231 5.94 7.18 12.96
C ALA A 231 4.79 7.84 12.17
N GLY A 232 3.62 7.94 12.78
CA GLY A 232 2.46 8.50 12.08
C GLY A 232 1.24 8.72 12.95
N GLY A 233 0.12 8.94 12.28
CA GLY A 233 -1.17 9.10 12.92
C GLY A 233 -1.79 7.77 13.34
N LEU A 234 -2.55 7.83 14.43
CA LEU A 234 -3.46 6.78 14.86
C LEU A 234 -4.74 7.42 15.41
N GLY A 235 -5.85 7.11 14.77
CA GLY A 235 -7.19 7.45 15.23
C GLY A 235 -7.94 6.19 15.63
N VAL A 236 -8.59 6.19 16.79
CA VAL A 236 -9.48 5.09 17.21
C VAL A 236 -10.92 5.56 17.12
N TYR A 237 -11.72 4.83 16.33
CA TYR A 237 -13.11 5.14 16.06
C TYR A 237 -14.03 4.10 16.70
N SER A 238 -15.03 4.58 17.46
CA SER A 238 -15.94 3.72 18.21
C SER A 238 -17.19 3.34 17.39
N SER A 239 -17.84 2.24 17.80
CA SER A 239 -19.09 1.76 17.18
C SER A 239 -20.31 2.68 17.34
N ARG A 240 -20.24 3.74 18.14
CA ARG A 240 -21.36 4.70 18.29
C ARG A 240 -21.67 5.42 16.97
N ARG A 241 -20.65 5.63 16.13
CA ARG A 241 -20.78 6.32 14.86
C ARG A 241 -20.65 5.36 13.65
N PHE A 242 -19.99 4.22 13.84
CA PHE A 242 -19.68 3.26 12.78
C PHE A 242 -20.13 1.86 13.21
N ALA A 243 -20.54 1.05 12.24
CA ALA A 243 -21.02 -0.31 12.51
C ALA A 243 -19.95 -1.20 13.16
N THR A 244 -18.69 -0.98 12.82
CA THR A 244 -17.54 -1.72 13.35
C THR A 244 -16.50 -0.72 13.86
N PRO A 245 -15.98 -0.85 15.11
CA PRO A 245 -14.84 -0.07 15.57
C PRO A 245 -13.62 -0.32 14.70
N TYR A 246 -12.85 0.72 14.39
CA TYR A 246 -11.65 0.59 13.57
C TYR A 246 -10.56 1.58 14.00
N CYS A 247 -9.36 1.34 13.52
CA CYS A 247 -8.22 2.22 13.67
C CYS A 247 -7.84 2.83 12.32
N HIS A 248 -7.70 4.15 12.27
CA HIS A 248 -6.92 4.81 11.24
C HIS A 248 -5.44 4.68 11.59
N ILE A 249 -4.65 4.17 10.70
CA ILE A 249 -3.19 4.03 10.84
C ILE A 249 -2.53 4.71 9.67
N ASP A 250 -1.57 5.61 9.92
CA ASP A 250 -0.79 6.21 8.83
C ASP A 250 0.72 6.28 9.12
N ALA A 251 1.51 6.55 8.10
CA ALA A 251 2.98 6.63 8.13
C ALA A 251 3.51 8.02 7.72
N ARG A 252 2.82 9.11 8.10
CA ARG A 252 3.16 10.49 7.74
C ARG A 252 4.50 11.02 8.28
N GLY A 253 5.22 10.26 9.08
CA GLY A 253 6.50 10.65 9.67
C GLY A 253 6.38 11.44 10.99
N VAL A 254 5.18 11.82 11.41
CA VAL A 254 4.93 12.58 12.65
C VAL A 254 3.81 11.93 13.45
N ARG A 255 4.11 11.61 14.71
CA ARG A 255 3.15 10.98 15.61
C ARG A 255 1.97 11.89 15.92
N LYS A 256 0.76 11.38 15.70
CA LYS A 256 -0.50 12.06 16.01
C LYS A 256 -1.53 11.06 16.54
N ARG A 257 -2.29 11.43 17.58
CA ARG A 257 -3.30 10.56 18.22
C ARG A 257 -4.63 11.31 18.37
N TRP A 258 -5.73 10.60 18.06
CA TRP A 258 -7.08 11.15 18.27
C TRP A 258 -8.12 10.05 18.51
N ARG A 259 -9.31 10.45 18.92
CA ARG A 259 -10.50 9.62 19.05
C ARG A 259 -11.62 10.20 18.16
N GLY A 260 -12.38 9.33 17.49
CA GLY A 260 -13.52 9.68 16.64
C GLY A 260 -14.84 9.03 17.06
#